data_8fc48e996a56fc92f0e45ebad8697072
#
_entry.id   8fc48e996a56fc92f0e45ebad8697072
#
_cell.length_a   1.000
_cell.length_b   1.000
_cell.length_c   1.000
_cell.angle_alpha   90.00
_cell.angle_beta   90.00
_cell.angle_gamma   90.00
#
_symmetry.space_group_name_H-M   'P 1'
#
loop_
_entity.id
_entity.type
_entity.pdbx_description
1 polymer ?
#
loop_
_entity_poly.entity_id
_entity_poly.type
_entity_poly.pdbx_seq_one_letter_code
_entity_poly.pdbx_strand_id
1 'polypeptide(L)'
;MTFRRVVKKVIPARLFRVIEPYGHMAEAILENIVFGFPSRNLKVIGVTGTAGKTTTCTLITHMLRESGYKVAMMTTISIDYGDGKGPQHNNTRMTSLGSLKLLQAIKKIKANDVEWLVLETTSQALTQRRVWGVPYSIVAFTNLGHDNFHYHGTFENYRKAKLMLFKQCNRNRRGLRTGIVNIEDPSGVYFAKAIANPVTYGFKRGDLQAHNVKLEPSGSHF
;
A
#
# COMPACT_ATOMS: atom_id res chain seq x y z
N MET A 1 15.47 1.13 -26.54
CA MET A 1 15.96 0.07 -25.62
C MET A 1 16.19 0.71 -24.27
N THR A 2 15.52 0.26 -23.21
CA THR A 2 15.63 0.88 -21.90
C THR A 2 17.02 0.53 -21.31
N PHE A 3 17.77 1.51 -20.81
CA PHE A 3 19.08 1.38 -20.13
C PHE A 3 19.16 0.12 -19.21
N ARG A 4 18.07 -0.17 -18.52
CA ARG A 4 17.86 -1.36 -17.70
C ARG A 4 18.04 -2.71 -18.41
N ARG A 5 17.64 -2.83 -19.69
CA ARG A 5 17.81 -4.08 -20.46
C ARG A 5 19.27 -4.34 -20.77
N VAL A 6 20.07 -3.32 -20.97
CA VAL A 6 21.50 -3.43 -21.22
C VAL A 6 22.22 -3.82 -19.92
N VAL A 7 21.94 -3.14 -18.82
CA VAL A 7 22.53 -3.40 -17.50
C VAL A 7 22.24 -4.85 -17.02
N LYS A 8 21.02 -5.33 -17.24
CA LYS A 8 20.61 -6.70 -16.86
C LYS A 8 21.34 -7.80 -17.65
N LYS A 9 21.88 -7.50 -18.83
CA LYS A 9 22.66 -8.45 -19.64
C LYS A 9 24.13 -8.53 -19.22
N VAL A 10 24.66 -7.50 -18.58
CA VAL A 10 26.09 -7.36 -18.26
C VAL A 10 26.38 -7.73 -16.80
N ILE A 11 25.44 -7.55 -15.89
CA ILE A 11 25.63 -7.80 -14.46
C ILE A 11 25.10 -9.18 -14.06
N PRO A 12 25.88 -9.99 -13.28
CA PRO A 12 25.40 -11.25 -12.74
C PRO A 12 24.08 -11.08 -11.96
N ALA A 13 23.14 -12.02 -12.14
CA ALA A 13 21.78 -11.91 -11.58
C ALA A 13 21.75 -11.71 -10.05
N ARG A 14 22.75 -12.24 -9.32
CA ARG A 14 22.87 -12.05 -7.86
C ARG A 14 23.20 -10.61 -7.51
N LEU A 15 24.13 -9.98 -8.21
CA LEU A 15 24.55 -8.61 -7.99
C LEU A 15 23.45 -7.63 -8.45
N PHE A 16 22.79 -7.94 -9.57
CA PHE A 16 21.66 -7.15 -10.08
C PHE A 16 20.53 -7.04 -9.06
N ARG A 17 20.16 -8.14 -8.37
CA ARG A 17 19.12 -8.15 -7.32
C ARG A 17 19.44 -7.25 -6.13
N VAL A 18 20.72 -7.07 -5.81
CA VAL A 18 21.15 -6.19 -4.71
C VAL A 18 21.10 -4.72 -5.13
N ILE A 19 21.48 -4.41 -6.38
CA ILE A 19 21.59 -3.03 -6.89
C ILE A 19 20.22 -2.50 -7.37
N GLU A 20 19.36 -3.36 -7.91
CA GLU A 20 18.06 -3.00 -8.47
C GLU A 20 17.17 -2.13 -7.55
N PRO A 21 17.03 -2.41 -6.23
CA PRO A 21 16.25 -1.57 -5.32
C PRO A 21 16.80 -0.14 -5.16
N TYR A 22 18.12 0.03 -5.24
CA TYR A 22 18.76 1.35 -5.18
C TYR A 22 18.56 2.15 -6.47
N GLY A 23 18.62 1.48 -7.62
CA GLY A 23 18.26 2.08 -8.91
C GLY A 23 16.82 2.59 -8.93
N HIS A 24 15.88 1.78 -8.48
CA HIS A 24 14.48 2.18 -8.33
C HIS A 24 14.28 3.33 -7.34
N MET A 25 15.05 3.35 -6.26
CA MET A 25 14.99 4.45 -5.30
C MET A 25 15.49 5.76 -5.92
N ALA A 26 16.60 5.72 -6.65
CA ALA A 26 17.14 6.88 -7.34
C ALA A 26 16.15 7.42 -8.40
N GLU A 27 15.56 6.54 -9.22
CA GLU A 27 14.49 6.89 -10.15
C GLU A 27 13.31 7.56 -9.42
N ALA A 28 12.80 6.95 -8.35
CA ALA A 28 11.68 7.49 -7.59
C ALA A 28 12.01 8.85 -6.93
N ILE A 29 13.25 9.07 -6.48
CA ILE A 29 13.70 10.36 -5.94
C ILE A 29 13.69 11.42 -7.05
N LEU A 30 14.32 11.14 -8.19
CA LEU A 30 14.38 12.06 -9.33
C LEU A 30 12.98 12.41 -9.84
N GLU A 31 12.10 11.41 -9.98
CA GLU A 31 10.72 11.61 -10.38
C GLU A 31 9.96 12.48 -9.36
N ASN A 32 10.12 12.27 -8.05
CA ASN A 32 9.52 13.12 -7.04
C ASN A 32 10.00 14.58 -7.13
N ILE A 33 11.30 14.80 -7.39
CA ILE A 33 11.86 16.15 -7.59
C ILE A 33 11.23 16.80 -8.82
N VAL A 34 11.21 16.11 -9.97
CA VAL A 34 10.63 16.61 -11.23
C VAL A 34 9.15 16.94 -11.09
N PHE A 35 8.39 16.12 -10.37
CA PHE A 35 6.95 16.33 -10.12
C PHE A 35 6.65 17.26 -8.93
N GLY A 36 7.66 17.79 -8.23
CA GLY A 36 7.49 18.71 -7.13
C GLY A 36 6.82 18.06 -5.90
N PHE A 37 7.09 16.75 -5.65
CA PHE A 37 6.52 16.01 -4.52
C PHE A 37 4.98 16.09 -4.45
N PRO A 38 4.25 15.60 -5.43
CA PRO A 38 2.80 15.80 -5.53
C PRO A 38 2.02 15.21 -4.36
N SER A 39 2.57 14.19 -3.69
CA SER A 39 1.94 13.52 -2.55
C SER A 39 2.10 14.26 -1.21
N ARG A 40 2.91 15.31 -1.13
CA ARG A 40 3.39 15.90 0.15
C ARG A 40 2.29 16.30 1.13
N ASN A 41 1.13 16.75 0.65
CA ASN A 41 0.01 17.22 1.48
C ASN A 41 -1.20 16.27 1.43
N LEU A 42 -1.04 15.08 0.85
CA LEU A 42 -2.08 14.08 0.73
C LEU A 42 -2.03 13.15 1.95
N LYS A 43 -3.14 12.91 2.60
CA LYS A 43 -3.26 11.88 3.63
C LYS A 43 -3.41 10.52 2.95
N VAL A 44 -2.52 9.57 3.22
CA VAL A 44 -2.52 8.28 2.56
C VAL A 44 -2.79 7.15 3.55
N ILE A 45 -3.75 6.30 3.21
CA ILE A 45 -4.02 5.03 3.90
C ILE A 45 -3.44 3.91 3.05
N GLY A 46 -2.43 3.23 3.56
CA GLY A 46 -1.79 2.10 2.88
C GLY A 46 -2.37 0.77 3.35
N VAL A 47 -2.83 -0.08 2.44
CA VAL A 47 -3.34 -1.41 2.79
C VAL A 47 -2.42 -2.49 2.25
N THR A 48 -1.94 -3.37 3.12
CA THR A 48 -1.11 -4.52 2.75
C THR A 48 -1.62 -5.81 3.37
N GLY A 49 -1.23 -6.92 2.76
CA GLY A 49 -1.60 -8.29 3.17
C GLY A 49 -1.46 -9.25 2.00
N THR A 50 -1.73 -10.52 2.21
CA THR A 50 -1.78 -11.52 1.15
C THR A 50 -3.12 -11.46 0.43
N ALA A 51 -4.22 -11.55 1.15
CA ALA A 51 -5.58 -11.49 0.65
C ALA A 51 -6.37 -10.31 1.25
N GLY A 52 -7.49 -9.95 0.65
CA GLY A 52 -8.43 -8.95 1.17
C GLY A 52 -8.03 -7.49 0.97
N LYS A 53 -6.85 -7.17 0.41
CA LYS A 53 -6.36 -5.79 0.23
C LYS A 53 -7.33 -4.91 -0.57
N THR A 54 -7.73 -5.36 -1.75
CA THR A 54 -8.62 -4.61 -2.65
C THR A 54 -9.98 -4.37 -2.02
N THR A 55 -10.57 -5.41 -1.41
CA THR A 55 -11.84 -5.31 -0.68
C THR A 55 -11.74 -4.31 0.47
N THR A 56 -10.69 -4.40 1.28
CA THR A 56 -10.44 -3.46 2.37
C THR A 56 -10.29 -2.02 1.87
N CYS A 57 -9.55 -1.80 0.77
CA CYS A 57 -9.43 -0.48 0.16
C CYS A 57 -10.80 0.06 -0.27
N THR A 58 -11.63 -0.77 -0.90
CA THR A 58 -12.98 -0.38 -1.36
C THR A 58 -13.87 0.00 -0.19
N LEU A 59 -13.90 -0.81 0.88
CA LEU A 59 -14.68 -0.55 2.08
C LEU A 59 -14.23 0.74 2.78
N ILE A 60 -12.93 0.93 3.01
CA ILE A 60 -12.39 2.16 3.62
C ILE A 60 -12.77 3.37 2.77
N THR A 61 -12.65 3.28 1.44
CA THR A 61 -13.00 4.38 0.54
C THR A 61 -14.48 4.74 0.65
N HIS A 62 -15.35 3.74 0.67
CA HIS A 62 -16.78 3.94 0.82
C HIS A 62 -17.12 4.60 2.16
N MET A 63 -16.63 4.05 3.26
CA MET A 63 -16.89 4.59 4.61
C MET A 63 -16.40 6.04 4.75
N LEU A 64 -15.24 6.38 4.21
CA LEU A 64 -14.74 7.76 4.26
C LEU A 64 -15.59 8.71 3.41
N ARG A 65 -16.09 8.26 2.26
CA ARG A 65 -17.00 9.06 1.41
C ARG A 65 -18.35 9.31 2.09
N GLU A 66 -18.93 8.28 2.69
CA GLU A 66 -20.17 8.42 3.49
C GLU A 66 -19.99 9.37 4.70
N SER A 67 -18.73 9.47 5.19
CA SER A 67 -18.36 10.44 6.23
C SER A 67 -18.07 11.86 5.69
N GLY A 68 -18.29 12.12 4.40
CA GLY A 68 -18.16 13.44 3.77
C GLY A 68 -16.75 13.80 3.28
N TYR A 69 -15.78 12.87 3.31
CA TYR A 69 -14.43 13.16 2.82
C TYR A 69 -14.32 12.99 1.31
N LYS A 70 -13.48 13.82 0.67
CA LYS A 70 -13.04 13.62 -0.72
C LYS A 70 -11.95 12.56 -0.78
N VAL A 71 -12.26 11.41 -1.36
CA VAL A 71 -11.40 10.22 -1.32
C VAL A 71 -11.11 9.69 -2.73
N ALA A 72 -9.83 9.47 -3.01
CA ALA A 72 -9.37 8.69 -4.16
C ALA A 72 -8.94 7.28 -3.72
N MET A 73 -8.96 6.34 -4.65
CA MET A 73 -8.56 4.96 -4.41
C MET A 73 -7.67 4.44 -5.54
N MET A 74 -6.63 3.71 -5.17
CA MET A 74 -5.78 3.00 -6.13
C MET A 74 -5.57 1.56 -5.70
N THR A 75 -6.06 0.63 -6.50
CA THR A 75 -5.96 -0.81 -6.28
C THR A 75 -5.34 -1.52 -7.48
N THR A 76 -5.15 -2.83 -7.37
CA THR A 76 -4.75 -3.70 -8.49
C THR A 76 -5.75 -3.64 -9.64
N ILE A 77 -7.04 -3.55 -9.33
CA ILE A 77 -8.13 -3.71 -10.30
C ILE A 77 -8.55 -2.35 -10.86
N SER A 78 -8.58 -1.32 -10.03
CA SER A 78 -9.15 -0.02 -10.39
C SER A 78 -8.43 1.16 -9.77
N ILE A 79 -8.57 2.31 -10.43
CA ILE A 79 -8.13 3.61 -9.94
C ILE A 79 -9.33 4.54 -9.97
N ASP A 80 -9.63 5.15 -8.84
CA ASP A 80 -10.61 6.21 -8.70
C ASP A 80 -9.88 7.50 -8.31
N TYR A 81 -9.95 8.49 -9.19
CA TYR A 81 -9.23 9.75 -9.02
C TYR A 81 -9.93 10.76 -8.09
N GLY A 82 -11.12 10.41 -7.57
CA GLY A 82 -11.94 11.32 -6.78
C GLY A 82 -12.56 12.45 -7.60
N ASP A 83 -12.70 12.27 -8.91
CA ASP A 83 -13.26 13.24 -9.87
C ASP A 83 -14.79 13.09 -10.08
N GLY A 84 -15.43 12.23 -9.31
CA GLY A 84 -16.86 11.94 -9.41
C GLY A 84 -17.25 10.96 -10.52
N LYS A 85 -16.30 10.54 -11.37
CA LYS A 85 -16.56 9.59 -12.48
C LYS A 85 -16.54 8.13 -12.03
N GLY A 86 -16.20 7.88 -10.77
CA GLY A 86 -16.07 6.56 -10.21
C GLY A 86 -14.80 5.81 -10.62
N PRO A 87 -14.66 4.55 -10.19
CA PRO A 87 -13.45 3.76 -10.42
C PRO A 87 -13.30 3.38 -11.90
N GLN A 88 -12.11 3.65 -12.45
CA GLN A 88 -11.71 3.26 -13.80
C GLN A 88 -10.84 2.00 -13.73
N HIS A 89 -10.97 1.12 -14.73
CA HIS A 89 -10.16 -0.11 -14.76
C HIS A 89 -8.65 0.19 -14.82
N ASN A 90 -7.88 -0.51 -13.99
CA ASN A 90 -6.42 -0.40 -14.00
C ASN A 90 -5.81 -1.24 -15.11
N ASN A 91 -5.70 -0.68 -16.32
CA ASN A 91 -5.18 -1.36 -17.50
C ASN A 91 -3.69 -1.76 -17.40
N THR A 92 -2.99 -1.40 -16.34
CA THR A 92 -1.56 -1.71 -16.21
C THR A 92 -1.28 -3.14 -15.80
N ARG A 93 -2.31 -3.91 -15.41
CA ARG A 93 -2.20 -5.28 -14.86
C ARG A 93 -1.19 -5.42 -13.72
N MET A 94 -0.75 -4.31 -13.12
CA MET A 94 0.18 -4.29 -12.00
C MET A 94 -0.53 -3.80 -10.75
N THR A 95 -0.46 -4.57 -9.69
CA THR A 95 -1.03 -4.24 -8.37
C THR A 95 -0.47 -2.92 -7.82
N SER A 96 0.73 -2.54 -8.24
CA SER A 96 1.32 -1.26 -7.90
C SER A 96 1.97 -0.70 -9.15
N LEU A 97 1.57 0.49 -9.52
CA LEU A 97 2.15 1.23 -10.64
C LEU A 97 3.67 1.41 -10.46
N GLY A 98 4.40 1.57 -11.55
CA GLY A 98 5.76 2.11 -11.48
C GLY A 98 5.73 3.50 -10.84
N SER A 99 6.83 3.93 -10.25
CA SER A 99 6.92 5.21 -9.52
C SER A 99 6.41 6.40 -10.33
N LEU A 100 6.81 6.52 -11.60
CA LEU A 100 6.37 7.57 -12.51
C LEU A 100 4.84 7.60 -12.69
N LYS A 101 4.24 6.44 -13.00
CA LYS A 101 2.78 6.35 -13.19
C LYS A 101 2.02 6.63 -11.90
N LEU A 102 2.56 6.20 -10.75
CA LEU A 102 2.01 6.51 -9.44
C LEU A 102 2.00 8.02 -9.19
N LEU A 103 3.10 8.72 -9.45
CA LEU A 103 3.20 10.17 -9.28
C LEU A 103 2.29 10.94 -10.24
N GLN A 104 2.17 10.49 -11.49
CA GLN A 104 1.21 11.04 -12.46
C GLN A 104 -0.23 10.89 -11.98
N ALA A 105 -0.59 9.72 -11.46
CA ALA A 105 -1.92 9.48 -10.89
C ALA A 105 -2.17 10.36 -9.65
N ILE A 106 -1.19 10.46 -8.74
CA ILE A 106 -1.28 11.33 -7.55
C ILE A 106 -1.43 12.80 -7.96
N LYS A 107 -0.75 13.26 -9.01
CA LYS A 107 -0.92 14.63 -9.53
C LYS A 107 -2.36 14.88 -9.99
N LYS A 108 -2.98 13.92 -10.70
CA LYS A 108 -4.39 14.00 -11.09
C LYS A 108 -5.32 14.01 -9.86
N ILE A 109 -5.09 13.13 -8.89
CA ILE A 109 -5.84 13.06 -7.64
C ILE A 109 -5.79 14.40 -6.92
N LYS A 110 -4.60 15.00 -6.81
CA LYS A 110 -4.44 16.30 -6.15
C LYS A 110 -5.21 17.43 -6.86
N ALA A 111 -5.33 17.38 -8.19
CA ALA A 111 -6.08 18.38 -8.96
C ALA A 111 -7.61 18.31 -8.70
N ASN A 112 -8.11 17.25 -8.07
CA ASN A 112 -9.51 17.06 -7.69
C ASN A 112 -9.79 17.41 -6.21
N ASP A 113 -8.88 18.11 -5.52
CA ASP A 113 -8.99 18.49 -4.11
C ASP A 113 -9.27 17.32 -3.16
N VAL A 114 -8.70 16.16 -3.48
CA VAL A 114 -8.81 14.94 -2.68
C VAL A 114 -8.02 15.10 -1.38
N GLU A 115 -8.64 14.73 -0.25
CA GLU A 115 -8.02 14.76 1.07
C GLU A 115 -7.31 13.44 1.41
N TRP A 116 -7.93 12.33 1.04
CA TRP A 116 -7.46 10.99 1.36
C TRP A 116 -7.24 10.15 0.11
N LEU A 117 -6.10 9.47 0.06
CA LEU A 117 -5.83 8.41 -0.91
C LEU A 117 -5.78 7.07 -0.20
N VAL A 118 -6.64 6.13 -0.58
CA VAL A 118 -6.55 4.73 -0.16
C VAL A 118 -5.73 3.97 -1.20
N LEU A 119 -4.57 3.44 -0.79
CA LEU A 119 -3.58 2.85 -1.68
C LEU A 119 -3.30 1.38 -1.33
N GLU A 120 -3.69 0.47 -2.22
CA GLU A 120 -3.27 -0.93 -2.14
C GLU A 120 -1.76 -1.03 -2.36
N THR A 121 -1.04 -1.55 -1.36
CA THR A 121 0.43 -1.58 -1.36
C THR A 121 0.95 -3.00 -1.27
N THR A 122 1.58 -3.48 -2.35
CA THR A 122 2.16 -4.83 -2.41
C THR A 122 3.57 -4.89 -1.83
N SER A 123 3.97 -6.09 -1.43
CA SER A 123 5.34 -6.36 -0.98
C SER A 123 6.39 -6.07 -2.05
N GLN A 124 6.06 -6.32 -3.32
CA GLN A 124 6.94 -6.01 -4.46
C GLN A 124 7.12 -4.50 -4.65
N ALA A 125 6.04 -3.70 -4.53
CA ALA A 125 6.13 -2.25 -4.61
C ALA A 125 7.03 -1.66 -3.52
N LEU A 126 6.96 -2.24 -2.32
CA LEU A 126 7.76 -1.84 -1.18
C LEU A 126 9.24 -2.20 -1.38
N THR A 127 9.57 -3.44 -1.75
CA THR A 127 10.95 -3.86 -1.99
C THR A 127 11.58 -3.15 -3.17
N GLN A 128 10.82 -2.90 -4.22
CA GLN A 128 11.25 -2.15 -5.40
C GLN A 128 11.18 -0.62 -5.21
N ARG A 129 10.91 -0.13 -4.01
CA ARG A 129 10.86 1.31 -3.70
C ARG A 129 9.92 2.15 -4.60
N ARG A 130 8.96 1.53 -5.29
CA ARG A 130 8.02 2.24 -6.19
C ARG A 130 7.12 3.23 -5.46
N VAL A 131 6.87 3.02 -4.18
CA VAL A 131 6.06 3.87 -3.30
C VAL A 131 6.94 4.80 -2.42
N TRP A 132 8.19 5.00 -2.82
CA TRP A 132 9.07 5.95 -2.14
C TRP A 132 8.49 7.37 -2.20
N GLY A 133 8.54 8.12 -1.11
CA GLY A 133 8.00 9.47 -1.04
C GLY A 133 6.49 9.57 -0.78
N VAL A 134 5.76 8.44 -0.77
CA VAL A 134 4.35 8.43 -0.39
C VAL A 134 4.23 8.61 1.14
N PRO A 135 3.51 9.66 1.63
CA PRO A 135 3.43 9.99 3.05
C PRO A 135 2.31 9.22 3.74
N TYR A 136 2.47 7.91 3.93
CA TYR A 136 1.47 7.12 4.64
C TYR A 136 1.17 7.70 6.03
N SER A 137 -0.09 7.98 6.30
CA SER A 137 -0.60 8.49 7.57
C SER A 137 -1.17 7.37 8.43
N ILE A 138 -1.87 6.44 7.79
CA ILE A 138 -2.44 5.23 8.38
C ILE A 138 -2.04 4.05 7.51
N VAL A 139 -1.82 2.90 8.12
CA VAL A 139 -1.55 1.65 7.40
C VAL A 139 -2.38 0.51 7.97
N ALA A 140 -2.82 -0.41 7.10
CA ALA A 140 -3.59 -1.58 7.50
C ALA A 140 -2.90 -2.86 7.06
N PHE A 141 -2.92 -3.86 7.94
CA PHE A 141 -2.47 -5.22 7.71
C PHE A 141 -3.64 -6.18 7.80
N THR A 142 -3.95 -6.87 6.70
CA THR A 142 -5.08 -7.82 6.65
C THR A 142 -4.67 -9.22 7.10
N ASN A 143 -3.69 -9.82 6.45
CA ASN A 143 -3.18 -11.16 6.75
C ASN A 143 -1.86 -11.45 6.03
N LEU A 144 -1.18 -12.54 6.44
CA LEU A 144 0.02 -13.04 5.79
C LEU A 144 -0.06 -14.55 5.55
N GLY A 145 -0.50 -14.94 4.35
CA GLY A 145 -0.51 -16.33 3.90
C GLY A 145 0.79 -16.75 3.20
N HIS A 146 0.85 -18.03 2.83
CA HIS A 146 1.97 -18.64 2.11
C HIS A 146 1.91 -18.35 0.60
N ASP A 147 2.13 -17.08 0.21
CA ASP A 147 2.08 -16.64 -1.19
C ASP A 147 3.37 -15.89 -1.56
N ASN A 148 3.63 -15.74 -2.87
CA ASN A 148 4.75 -14.97 -3.40
C ASN A 148 6.17 -15.45 -3.02
N PHE A 149 6.35 -16.73 -2.68
CA PHE A 149 7.68 -17.30 -2.40
C PHE A 149 8.66 -17.17 -3.57
N HIS A 150 8.17 -17.27 -4.81
CA HIS A 150 9.01 -17.12 -6.00
C HIS A 150 9.78 -15.80 -6.05
N TYR A 151 9.18 -14.73 -5.46
CA TYR A 151 9.80 -13.41 -5.43
C TYR A 151 10.64 -13.17 -4.17
N HIS A 152 10.15 -13.57 -3.00
CA HIS A 152 10.77 -13.26 -1.70
C HIS A 152 11.68 -14.37 -1.18
N GLY A 153 11.58 -15.59 -1.70
CA GLY A 153 12.34 -16.77 -1.31
C GLY A 153 11.87 -17.40 0.00
N THR A 154 11.61 -16.60 1.05
CA THR A 154 11.19 -17.09 2.35
C THR A 154 9.98 -16.31 2.89
N PHE A 155 9.21 -16.96 3.77
CA PHE A 155 8.10 -16.32 4.49
C PHE A 155 8.57 -15.10 5.29
N GLU A 156 9.73 -15.22 5.92
CA GLU A 156 10.27 -14.12 6.71
C GLU A 156 10.64 -12.90 5.84
N ASN A 157 11.25 -13.11 4.68
CA ASN A 157 11.54 -12.03 3.74
C ASN A 157 10.25 -11.37 3.23
N TYR A 158 9.21 -12.16 2.98
CA TYR A 158 7.89 -11.66 2.60
C TYR A 158 7.27 -10.80 3.71
N ARG A 159 7.31 -11.25 4.97
CA ARG A 159 6.89 -10.47 6.12
C ARG A 159 7.70 -9.18 6.27
N LYS A 160 9.04 -9.26 6.19
CA LYS A 160 9.94 -8.10 6.24
C LYS A 160 9.59 -7.07 5.15
N ALA A 161 9.29 -7.54 3.94
CA ALA A 161 8.90 -6.68 2.82
C ALA A 161 7.62 -5.88 3.15
N LYS A 162 6.57 -6.53 3.68
CA LYS A 162 5.33 -5.82 4.08
C LYS A 162 5.53 -4.90 5.28
N LEU A 163 6.37 -5.28 6.24
CA LEU A 163 6.73 -4.44 7.39
C LEU A 163 7.38 -3.11 6.97
N MET A 164 7.94 -3.01 5.77
CA MET A 164 8.47 -1.74 5.25
C MET A 164 7.38 -0.66 5.16
N LEU A 165 6.12 -1.02 4.88
CA LEU A 165 4.99 -0.09 4.86
C LEU A 165 4.79 0.57 6.24
N PHE A 166 4.76 -0.24 7.29
CA PHE A 166 4.59 0.22 8.67
C PHE A 166 5.76 1.11 9.11
N LYS A 167 6.98 0.69 8.80
CA LYS A 167 8.18 1.50 9.06
C LYS A 167 8.17 2.82 8.29
N GLN A 168 7.66 2.85 7.05
CA GLN A 168 7.54 4.07 6.26
C GLN A 168 6.48 4.99 6.86
N CYS A 169 5.31 4.48 7.26
CA CYS A 169 4.29 5.23 7.97
C CYS A 169 4.82 5.82 9.28
N ASN A 170 5.55 5.04 10.05
CA ASN A 170 6.11 5.48 11.33
C ASN A 170 7.13 6.63 11.20
N ARG A 171 7.79 6.75 10.04
CA ARG A 171 8.71 7.87 9.73
C ARG A 171 7.99 9.17 9.35
N ASN A 172 6.71 9.09 8.97
CA ASN A 172 5.91 10.26 8.60
C ASN A 172 5.46 11.04 9.85
N ARG A 173 6.30 11.92 10.34
CA ARG A 173 6.01 12.73 11.55
C ARG A 173 4.82 13.69 11.39
N ARG A 174 4.37 13.96 10.16
CA ARG A 174 3.19 14.79 9.87
C ARG A 174 1.90 13.96 9.78
N GLY A 175 2.00 12.64 9.72
CA GLY A 175 0.88 11.71 9.70
C GLY A 175 0.50 11.20 11.09
N LEU A 176 -0.60 10.46 11.17
CA LEU A 176 -1.11 9.87 12.41
C LEU A 176 -0.22 8.73 12.93
N ARG A 177 0.60 8.14 12.09
CA ARG A 177 1.47 6.98 12.38
C ARG A 177 0.71 5.84 13.04
N THR A 178 -0.51 5.60 12.54
CA THR A 178 -1.43 4.59 13.06
C THR A 178 -1.38 3.34 12.19
N GLY A 179 -1.33 2.17 12.81
CA GLY A 179 -1.38 0.88 12.14
C GLY A 179 -2.57 0.06 12.60
N ILE A 180 -3.46 -0.26 11.68
CA ILE A 180 -4.61 -1.15 11.91
C ILE A 180 -4.16 -2.58 11.62
N VAL A 181 -4.17 -3.45 12.63
CA VAL A 181 -3.49 -4.73 12.57
C VAL A 181 -4.43 -5.88 12.93
N ASN A 182 -4.58 -6.83 12.03
CA ASN A 182 -5.18 -8.13 12.38
C ASN A 182 -4.26 -8.86 13.35
N ILE A 183 -4.65 -8.89 14.62
CA ILE A 183 -3.85 -9.52 15.69
C ILE A 183 -4.05 -11.04 15.77
N GLU A 184 -5.05 -11.59 15.10
CA GLU A 184 -5.26 -13.03 15.01
C GLU A 184 -4.33 -13.70 14.00
N ASP A 185 -3.83 -12.95 13.02
CA ASP A 185 -2.75 -13.45 12.17
C ASP A 185 -1.45 -13.61 13.00
N PRO A 186 -0.76 -14.77 12.90
CA PRO A 186 0.49 -15.00 13.64
C PRO A 186 1.56 -13.93 13.42
N SER A 187 1.53 -13.26 12.28
CA SER A 187 2.44 -12.15 11.97
C SER A 187 1.99 -10.80 12.56
N GLY A 188 0.74 -10.68 13.03
CA GLY A 188 0.16 -9.41 13.51
C GLY A 188 1.00 -8.74 14.59
N VAL A 189 1.56 -9.51 15.52
CA VAL A 189 2.42 -8.98 16.60
C VAL A 189 3.65 -8.22 16.07
N TYR A 190 4.21 -8.62 14.92
CA TYR A 190 5.36 -7.95 14.31
C TYR A 190 4.94 -6.60 13.70
N PHE A 191 3.74 -6.53 13.12
CA PHE A 191 3.20 -5.30 12.55
C PHE A 191 2.82 -4.30 13.64
N ALA A 192 2.16 -4.75 14.71
CA ALA A 192 1.83 -3.91 15.86
C ALA A 192 3.09 -3.31 16.51
N LYS A 193 4.15 -4.10 16.70
CA LYS A 193 5.43 -3.61 17.24
C LYS A 193 6.18 -2.63 16.31
N ALA A 194 5.87 -2.59 15.01
CA ALA A 194 6.58 -1.79 14.03
C ALA A 194 6.03 -0.37 13.86
N ILE A 195 4.95 -0.02 14.55
CA ILE A 195 4.25 1.26 14.41
C ILE A 195 4.08 1.96 15.77
N ALA A 196 4.04 3.29 15.76
CA ALA A 196 3.93 4.08 17.00
C ALA A 196 2.55 3.91 17.67
N ASN A 197 1.48 3.93 16.87
CA ASN A 197 0.10 3.86 17.35
C ASN A 197 -0.57 2.63 16.73
N PRO A 198 -0.39 1.42 17.31
CA PRO A 198 -1.10 0.25 16.86
C PRO A 198 -2.56 0.29 17.34
N VAL A 199 -3.48 -0.08 16.46
CA VAL A 199 -4.87 -0.45 16.77
C VAL A 199 -5.07 -1.86 16.25
N THR A 200 -5.39 -2.77 17.12
CA THR A 200 -5.52 -4.19 16.78
C THR A 200 -6.98 -4.58 16.59
N TYR A 201 -7.25 -5.53 15.69
CA TYR A 201 -8.59 -6.05 15.49
C TYR A 201 -8.60 -7.58 15.33
N GLY A 202 -9.74 -8.19 15.58
CA GLY A 202 -9.97 -9.61 15.42
C GLY A 202 -11.36 -10.06 15.90
N PHE A 203 -11.60 -11.36 15.94
CA PHE A 203 -12.84 -11.94 16.47
C PHE A 203 -12.74 -12.26 17.96
N LYS A 204 -11.58 -12.78 18.40
CA LYS A 204 -11.38 -13.28 19.78
C LYS A 204 -10.52 -12.32 20.61
N ARG A 205 -9.69 -11.51 19.96
CA ARG A 205 -8.75 -10.60 20.61
C ARG A 205 -8.49 -9.38 19.74
N GLY A 206 -8.08 -8.28 20.36
CA GLY A 206 -7.81 -7.00 19.72
C GLY A 206 -8.52 -5.87 20.45
N ASP A 207 -8.14 -4.64 20.12
CA ASP A 207 -8.78 -3.42 20.63
C ASP A 207 -10.20 -3.29 20.06
N LEU A 208 -10.40 -3.76 18.82
CA LEU A 208 -11.70 -3.86 18.15
C LEU A 208 -12.01 -5.33 17.89
N GLN A 209 -13.17 -5.77 18.32
CA GLN A 209 -13.62 -7.14 18.13
C GLN A 209 -14.96 -7.17 17.40
N ALA A 210 -15.06 -8.02 16.37
CA ALA A 210 -16.32 -8.27 15.68
C ALA A 210 -17.10 -9.36 16.44
N HIS A 211 -18.35 -9.08 16.80
CA HIS A 211 -19.24 -9.99 17.49
C HIS A 211 -20.44 -10.35 16.62
N ASN A 212 -21.06 -11.49 16.88
CA ASN A 212 -22.29 -11.94 16.21
C ASN A 212 -22.20 -11.98 14.68
N VAL A 213 -21.02 -12.26 14.15
CA VAL A 213 -20.77 -12.25 12.69
C VAL A 213 -21.60 -13.33 12.01
N LYS A 214 -22.46 -12.93 11.09
CA LYS A 214 -23.21 -13.80 10.20
C LYS A 214 -22.78 -13.55 8.76
N LEU A 215 -22.40 -14.62 8.08
CA LEU A 215 -22.02 -14.58 6.66
C LEU A 215 -23.17 -15.15 5.84
N GLU A 216 -23.72 -14.35 4.94
CA GLU A 216 -24.83 -14.72 4.07
C GLU A 216 -24.42 -14.46 2.61
N PRO A 217 -25.05 -15.11 1.61
CA PRO A 217 -24.77 -14.85 0.20
C PRO A 217 -24.99 -13.38 -0.21
N SER A 218 -25.90 -12.69 0.50
CA SER A 218 -26.24 -11.28 0.27
C SER A 218 -25.33 -10.28 0.97
N GLY A 219 -24.52 -10.73 1.95
CA GLY A 219 -23.65 -9.84 2.71
C GLY A 219 -23.16 -10.42 4.03
N SER A 220 -22.62 -9.55 4.87
CA SER A 220 -22.13 -9.90 6.21
C SER A 220 -22.74 -8.95 7.23
N HIS A 221 -23.16 -9.49 8.38
CA HIS A 221 -23.67 -8.74 9.53
C HIS A 221 -22.74 -8.96 10.73
N PHE A 222 -22.44 -7.91 11.49
CA PHE A 222 -21.58 -7.93 12.68
C PHE A 222 -21.82 -6.72 13.58
#